data_0bda022072171850595d3722d7f0f7c9
#
_entry.id   0bda022072171850595d3722d7f0f7c9
#
_cell.length_a   1.000
_cell.length_b   1.000
_cell.length_c   1.000
_cell.angle_alpha   90.00
_cell.angle_beta   90.00
_cell.angle_gamma   90.00
#
_symmetry.space_group_name_H-M   'P 1'
#
loop_
_entity.id
_entity.type
_entity.pdbx_description
1 polymer ?
#
loop_
_entity_poly.entity_id
_entity_poly.type
_entity_poly.pdbx_seq_one_letter_code
_entity_poly.pdbx_strand_id
1 'polypeptide(L)'
;MSGAAHADRRDSTVGLDADVLAAGAVLWRHGTQSPELALVHRPRYDDWSFPKGKVDPGETMPFTAVREVAEETGQAARLGPVLDDVRYTVPEGRKLVRYWAAEALGGEFVPGDETDELRWVDPAHAAEMLSYRHDVDVLERFTALGPPASMVLLVRHAKAGSRHQWDGHDMLRPLSETGREQARQLARLLALFGPDRIASASPVRCRQTVAPLAEKLGLPVLDEPLLGETEFAQDPEAGLARFRELAAEPGVSVLCSQGGVIPHIVGALATAAGLPGVDPDDVPSRKGSTWALAFGEDTTLRAADYYPRPTG
;
A
#
# COMPACT_ATOMS: atom_id res chain seq x y z
N MET A 1 -29.51 -4.80 20.37
CA MET A 1 -29.71 -4.39 18.97
C MET A 1 -28.87 -3.15 18.73
N SER A 2 -27.92 -3.20 17.95
CA SER A 2 -27.09 -2.20 17.26
C SER A 2 -25.64 -2.63 17.28
N GLY A 3 -25.13 -3.06 16.14
CA GLY A 3 -23.72 -3.42 16.01
C GLY A 3 -23.44 -4.19 14.72
N ALA A 4 -23.71 -3.58 13.57
CA ALA A 4 -23.26 -4.13 12.30
C ALA A 4 -23.08 -2.98 11.30
N ALA A 5 -22.03 -2.23 11.39
CA ALA A 5 -21.64 -1.26 10.35
C ALA A 5 -20.23 -0.71 10.60
N HIS A 6 -19.17 -1.53 10.48
CA HIS A 6 -17.81 -0.97 10.52
C HIS A 6 -16.77 -1.72 9.66
N ALA A 7 -17.18 -2.64 8.79
CA ALA A 7 -16.24 -3.49 8.02
C ALA A 7 -16.02 -3.06 6.55
N ASP A 8 -16.52 -1.90 6.10
CA ASP A 8 -16.48 -1.54 4.65
C ASP A 8 -15.74 -0.23 4.33
N ARG A 9 -14.70 0.14 5.07
CA ARG A 9 -14.13 1.50 4.99
C ARG A 9 -12.72 1.64 4.44
N ARG A 10 -12.16 0.64 3.77
CA ARG A 10 -10.81 0.79 3.18
C ARG A 10 -10.76 0.47 1.68
N ASP A 11 -11.81 0.76 0.96
CA ASP A 11 -11.79 0.77 -0.50
C ASP A 11 -11.21 2.10 -0.99
N SER A 12 -10.25 2.06 -1.88
CA SER A 12 -9.41 3.20 -2.26
C SER A 12 -10.12 4.36 -2.97
N THR A 13 -11.44 4.29 -3.21
CA THR A 13 -12.23 5.43 -3.73
C THR A 13 -13.75 5.27 -3.65
N VAL A 14 -14.31 4.09 -3.35
CA VAL A 14 -15.77 3.89 -3.32
C VAL A 14 -16.28 4.00 -1.89
N GLY A 15 -17.04 5.07 -1.59
CA GLY A 15 -17.68 5.27 -0.29
C GLY A 15 -17.00 6.25 0.68
N LEU A 16 -16.01 7.02 0.21
CA LEU A 16 -15.46 8.12 1.01
C LEU A 16 -16.47 9.26 0.98
N ASP A 17 -17.19 9.44 2.11
CA ASP A 17 -18.16 10.52 2.32
C ASP A 17 -17.40 11.86 2.52
N ALA A 18 -16.86 12.42 1.43
CA ALA A 18 -16.11 13.66 1.40
C ALA A 18 -16.30 14.37 0.05
N ASP A 19 -16.38 15.70 0.11
CA ASP A 19 -16.55 16.57 -1.06
C ASP A 19 -15.18 16.86 -1.73
N VAL A 20 -14.11 16.85 -0.92
CA VAL A 20 -12.73 17.06 -1.35
C VAL A 20 -11.86 15.89 -0.88
N LEU A 21 -11.24 15.20 -1.83
CA LEU A 21 -10.25 14.17 -1.54
C LEU A 21 -8.84 14.74 -1.66
N ALA A 22 -7.97 14.36 -0.73
CA ALA A 22 -6.56 14.71 -0.72
C ALA A 22 -5.74 13.52 -0.23
N ALA A 23 -4.47 13.52 -0.54
CA ALA A 23 -3.52 12.50 -0.10
C ALA A 23 -2.18 13.13 0.25
N GLY A 24 -1.46 12.51 1.18
CA GLY A 24 -0.16 12.97 1.61
C GLY A 24 0.63 11.85 2.29
N ALA A 25 1.79 12.18 2.79
CA ALA A 25 2.64 11.21 3.47
C ALA A 25 3.41 11.81 4.63
N VAL A 26 3.62 11.00 5.66
CA VAL A 26 4.74 11.18 6.58
C VAL A 26 5.97 10.67 5.85
N LEU A 27 6.68 11.58 5.20
CA LEU A 27 7.91 11.27 4.48
C LEU A 27 9.04 11.14 5.47
N TRP A 28 9.70 9.97 5.49
CA TRP A 28 10.76 9.67 6.43
C TRP A 28 12.02 9.18 5.72
N ARG A 29 13.15 9.32 6.40
CA ARG A 29 14.44 8.73 6.02
C ARG A 29 15.15 8.16 7.24
N HIS A 30 16.16 7.32 7.02
CA HIS A 30 16.99 6.83 8.09
C HIS A 30 17.82 7.97 8.70
N GLY A 31 17.65 8.20 9.99
CA GLY A 31 18.50 9.07 10.78
C GLY A 31 19.52 8.26 11.60
N THR A 32 20.36 8.93 12.37
CA THR A 32 21.42 8.28 13.16
C THR A 32 20.90 7.55 14.40
N GLN A 33 19.81 8.00 15.00
CA GLN A 33 19.23 7.43 16.22
C GLN A 33 17.75 7.08 16.06
N SER A 34 17.02 7.85 15.28
CA SER A 34 15.61 7.69 14.98
C SER A 34 15.36 8.09 13.52
N PRO A 35 14.22 7.72 12.93
CA PRO A 35 13.87 8.24 11.62
C PRO A 35 13.77 9.77 11.68
N GLU A 36 14.19 10.43 10.59
CA GLU A 36 13.96 11.85 10.38
C GLU A 36 12.75 12.02 9.46
N LEU A 37 11.90 12.97 9.76
CA LEU A 37 10.66 13.26 9.08
C LEU A 37 10.75 14.59 8.35
N ALA A 38 10.24 14.62 7.13
CA ALA A 38 10.14 15.84 6.34
C ALA A 38 8.90 16.63 6.74
N LEU A 39 9.09 17.86 7.19
CA LEU A 39 8.05 18.86 7.35
C LEU A 39 8.26 19.98 6.34
N VAL A 40 7.16 20.46 5.75
CA VAL A 40 7.16 21.58 4.80
C VAL A 40 6.52 22.80 5.43
N HIS A 41 7.14 23.97 5.21
CA HIS A 41 6.56 25.26 5.53
C HIS A 41 5.77 25.80 4.34
N ARG A 42 4.54 26.27 4.59
CA ARG A 42 3.68 26.84 3.57
C ARG A 42 3.53 28.35 3.79
N PRO A 43 4.20 29.22 3.02
CA PRO A 43 4.26 30.65 3.28
C PRO A 43 2.87 31.33 3.24
N ARG A 44 1.95 30.82 2.43
CA ARG A 44 0.58 31.34 2.35
C ARG A 44 -0.20 31.26 3.67
N TYR A 45 0.09 30.24 4.49
CA TYR A 45 -0.61 29.95 5.75
C TYR A 45 0.28 30.19 6.96
N ASP A 46 1.57 30.39 6.77
CA ASP A 46 2.60 30.49 7.82
C ASP A 46 2.52 29.28 8.77
N ASP A 47 2.49 28.07 8.19
CA ASP A 47 2.30 26.82 8.95
C ASP A 47 3.27 25.71 8.51
N TRP A 48 3.48 24.75 9.42
CA TRP A 48 4.24 23.53 9.19
C TRP A 48 3.31 22.32 9.12
N SER A 49 3.46 21.51 8.10
CA SER A 49 2.64 20.31 7.90
C SER A 49 3.42 19.19 7.19
N PHE A 50 2.83 18.00 7.15
CA PHE A 50 3.28 16.96 6.22
C PHE A 50 2.88 17.31 4.78
N PRO A 51 3.70 16.89 3.77
CA PRO A 51 3.38 17.11 2.37
C PRO A 51 2.06 16.43 1.97
N LYS A 52 1.17 17.16 1.32
CA LYS A 52 -0.16 16.71 0.91
C LYS A 52 -0.85 17.66 -0.04
N GLY A 53 -1.66 17.13 -0.93
CA GLY A 53 -2.52 17.96 -1.78
C GLY A 53 -3.77 17.27 -2.27
N LYS A 54 -4.53 17.97 -3.12
CA LYS A 54 -5.80 17.48 -3.65
C LYS A 54 -5.57 16.41 -4.72
N VAL A 55 -6.49 15.46 -4.77
CA VAL A 55 -6.54 14.44 -5.83
C VAL A 55 -6.94 15.09 -7.14
N ASP A 56 -6.14 14.96 -8.16
CA ASP A 56 -6.42 15.47 -9.50
C ASP A 56 -7.45 14.59 -10.25
N PRO A 57 -8.19 15.15 -11.21
CA PRO A 57 -9.14 14.37 -12.01
C PRO A 57 -8.49 13.16 -12.68
N GLY A 58 -9.01 11.97 -12.40
CA GLY A 58 -8.48 10.70 -12.92
C GLY A 58 -7.28 10.14 -12.16
N GLU A 59 -6.82 10.80 -11.11
CA GLU A 59 -5.76 10.30 -10.23
C GLU A 59 -6.35 9.46 -9.09
N THR A 60 -5.53 8.61 -8.50
CA THR A 60 -5.89 7.88 -7.28
C THR A 60 -5.06 8.38 -6.10
N MET A 61 -5.59 8.24 -4.87
CA MET A 61 -4.92 8.77 -3.68
C MET A 61 -3.47 8.29 -3.49
N PRO A 62 -3.08 7.02 -3.78
CA PRO A 62 -1.67 6.62 -3.71
C PRO A 62 -0.77 7.38 -4.70
N PHE A 63 -1.26 7.64 -5.92
CA PHE A 63 -0.52 8.44 -6.90
C PHE A 63 -0.39 9.89 -6.47
N THR A 64 -1.50 10.48 -5.99
CA THR A 64 -1.51 11.83 -5.41
C THR A 64 -0.48 11.95 -4.28
N ALA A 65 -0.43 11.02 -3.35
CA ALA A 65 0.52 11.07 -2.23
C ALA A 65 1.98 11.13 -2.71
N VAL A 66 2.35 10.32 -3.72
CA VAL A 66 3.72 10.33 -4.28
C VAL A 66 3.99 11.59 -5.08
N ARG A 67 3.02 12.11 -5.86
CA ARG A 67 3.15 13.35 -6.62
C ARG A 67 3.35 14.54 -5.69
N GLU A 68 2.49 14.68 -4.68
CA GLU A 68 2.57 15.80 -3.71
C GLU A 68 3.88 15.77 -2.91
N VAL A 69 4.35 14.58 -2.51
CA VAL A 69 5.69 14.46 -1.91
C VAL A 69 6.76 14.99 -2.86
N ALA A 70 6.72 14.63 -4.13
CA ALA A 70 7.71 15.08 -5.10
C ALA A 70 7.62 16.60 -5.37
N GLU A 71 6.41 17.16 -5.48
CA GLU A 71 6.16 18.58 -5.74
C GLU A 71 6.54 19.45 -4.54
N GLU A 72 6.10 19.10 -3.32
CA GLU A 72 6.31 19.90 -2.12
C GLU A 72 7.69 19.70 -1.48
N THR A 73 8.39 18.58 -1.74
CA THR A 73 9.68 18.27 -1.08
C THR A 73 10.85 18.04 -2.03
N GLY A 74 10.60 17.91 -3.34
CA GLY A 74 11.61 17.52 -4.31
C GLY A 74 12.14 16.09 -4.14
N GLN A 75 11.55 15.28 -3.25
CA GLN A 75 12.02 13.93 -2.96
C GLN A 75 11.27 12.88 -3.77
N ALA A 76 12.00 11.93 -4.34
CA ALA A 76 11.41 10.66 -4.76
C ALA A 76 11.05 9.84 -3.51
N ALA A 77 9.93 9.13 -3.55
CA ALA A 77 9.48 8.34 -2.41
C ALA A 77 8.89 7.01 -2.82
N ARG A 78 8.99 6.02 -1.93
CA ARG A 78 8.21 4.77 -2.00
C ARG A 78 7.19 4.72 -0.88
N LEU A 79 5.96 4.31 -1.22
CA LEU A 79 4.88 4.20 -0.25
C LEU A 79 5.12 3.03 0.71
N GLY A 80 4.73 3.25 1.94
CA GLY A 80 4.57 2.25 2.99
C GLY A 80 3.09 2.03 3.32
N PRO A 81 2.76 1.64 4.57
CA PRO A 81 1.39 1.45 5.02
C PRO A 81 0.61 2.77 5.11
N VAL A 82 -0.72 2.65 5.04
CA VAL A 82 -1.63 3.75 5.37
C VAL A 82 -1.57 4.02 6.87
N LEU A 83 -1.43 5.28 7.23
CA LEU A 83 -1.39 5.73 8.63
C LEU A 83 -2.76 6.10 9.15
N ASP A 84 -3.44 7.04 8.48
CA ASP A 84 -4.76 7.52 8.90
C ASP A 84 -5.53 8.22 7.78
N ASP A 85 -6.85 8.37 8.01
CA ASP A 85 -7.77 9.19 7.23
C ASP A 85 -8.21 10.38 8.08
N VAL A 86 -7.61 11.53 7.86
CA VAL A 86 -7.96 12.79 8.54
C VAL A 86 -9.15 13.45 7.86
N ARG A 87 -10.17 13.85 8.64
CA ARG A 87 -11.38 14.49 8.14
C ARG A 87 -11.61 15.83 8.83
N TYR A 88 -11.83 16.86 8.03
CA TYR A 88 -12.17 18.21 8.50
C TYR A 88 -12.99 18.97 7.45
N THR A 89 -13.59 20.09 7.87
CA THR A 89 -14.39 20.94 6.98
C THR A 89 -13.51 22.07 6.41
N VAL A 90 -13.65 22.30 5.12
CA VAL A 90 -13.06 23.43 4.38
C VAL A 90 -14.21 24.21 3.70
N PRO A 91 -13.97 25.42 3.14
CA PRO A 91 -15.02 26.16 2.45
C PRO A 91 -15.71 25.37 1.32
N GLU A 92 -14.98 24.46 0.66
CA GLU A 92 -15.49 23.61 -0.43
C GLU A 92 -16.29 22.39 0.07
N GLY A 93 -16.37 22.15 1.38
CA GLY A 93 -17.12 21.04 1.96
C GLY A 93 -16.29 20.18 2.92
N ARG A 94 -16.68 18.90 3.06
CA ARG A 94 -15.96 17.93 3.88
C ARG A 94 -14.73 17.46 3.12
N LYS A 95 -13.54 17.66 3.70
CA LYS A 95 -12.27 17.19 3.16
C LYS A 95 -11.82 15.93 3.90
N LEU A 96 -11.35 14.94 3.12
CA LEU A 96 -10.65 13.78 3.62
C LEU A 96 -9.22 13.82 3.08
N VAL A 97 -8.25 13.68 3.97
CA VAL A 97 -6.84 13.50 3.61
C VAL A 97 -6.39 12.13 4.10
N ARG A 98 -5.95 11.27 3.18
CA ARG A 98 -5.33 9.99 3.54
C ARG A 98 -3.82 10.13 3.56
N TYR A 99 -3.21 9.69 4.66
CA TYR A 99 -1.76 9.71 4.84
C TYR A 99 -1.15 8.31 4.79
N TRP A 100 -0.02 8.21 4.12
CA TRP A 100 0.85 7.04 4.12
C TRP A 100 2.14 7.34 4.89
N ALA A 101 2.78 6.30 5.45
CA ALA A 101 4.22 6.37 5.64
C ALA A 101 4.87 6.29 4.26
N ALA A 102 5.90 7.10 4.01
CA ALA A 102 6.64 7.02 2.76
C ALA A 102 8.14 7.19 3.02
N GLU A 103 8.95 6.33 2.43
CA GLU A 103 10.40 6.42 2.57
C GLU A 103 10.99 7.30 1.46
N ALA A 104 11.82 8.26 1.85
CA ALA A 104 12.54 9.11 0.90
C ALA A 104 13.67 8.34 0.22
N LEU A 105 13.69 8.39 -1.11
CA LEU A 105 14.71 7.73 -1.95
C LEU A 105 15.78 8.71 -2.43
N GLY A 106 15.71 9.98 -2.00
CA GLY A 106 16.58 11.06 -2.40
C GLY A 106 15.89 12.07 -3.33
N GLY A 107 16.53 13.20 -3.49
CA GLY A 107 16.04 14.34 -4.28
C GLY A 107 16.59 15.62 -3.71
N GLU A 108 16.25 16.74 -4.33
CA GLU A 108 16.69 18.08 -3.94
C GLU A 108 15.47 18.98 -3.78
N PHE A 109 15.35 19.60 -2.61
CA PHE A 109 14.29 20.58 -2.36
C PHE A 109 14.62 21.90 -3.06
N VAL A 110 13.63 22.43 -3.77
CA VAL A 110 13.71 23.77 -4.36
C VAL A 110 12.55 24.59 -3.81
N PRO A 111 12.81 25.70 -3.09
CA PRO A 111 11.75 26.56 -2.59
C PRO A 111 10.84 27.07 -3.71
N GLY A 112 9.53 27.09 -3.45
CA GLY A 112 8.50 27.54 -4.39
C GLY A 112 7.38 28.33 -3.69
N ASP A 113 6.34 28.67 -4.46
CA ASP A 113 5.21 29.45 -3.94
C ASP A 113 4.33 28.66 -2.96
N GLU A 114 4.30 27.33 -3.07
CA GLU A 114 3.50 26.45 -2.20
C GLU A 114 4.26 26.07 -0.94
N THR A 115 5.57 25.79 -1.06
CA THR A 115 6.47 25.42 0.03
C THR A 115 7.80 26.14 -0.12
N ASP A 116 8.20 26.94 0.87
CA ASP A 116 9.43 27.73 0.85
C ASP A 116 10.53 27.17 1.75
N GLU A 117 10.21 26.26 2.67
CA GLU A 117 11.18 25.60 3.52
C GLU A 117 10.84 24.10 3.73
N LEU A 118 11.88 23.26 3.73
CA LEU A 118 11.83 21.85 4.07
C LEU A 118 12.76 21.59 5.26
N ARG A 119 12.24 20.95 6.30
CA ARG A 119 13.05 20.50 7.44
C ARG A 119 12.95 19.01 7.66
N TRP A 120 14.10 18.40 7.90
CA TRP A 120 14.21 17.02 8.37
C TRP A 120 14.43 17.04 9.87
N VAL A 121 13.49 16.51 10.62
CA VAL A 121 13.49 16.54 12.08
C VAL A 121 13.11 15.17 12.65
N ASP A 122 13.57 14.88 13.86
CA ASP A 122 13.11 13.70 14.58
C ASP A 122 11.63 13.83 15.01
N PRO A 123 10.97 12.73 15.39
CA PRO A 123 9.55 12.75 15.73
C PRO A 123 9.18 13.70 16.90
N ALA A 124 10.08 13.90 17.86
CA ALA A 124 9.81 14.79 19.00
C ALA A 124 9.77 16.26 18.57
N HIS A 125 10.75 16.70 17.79
CA HIS A 125 10.75 18.05 17.20
C HIS A 125 9.62 18.22 16.18
N ALA A 126 9.27 17.17 15.41
CA ALA A 126 8.12 17.23 14.51
C ALA A 126 6.82 17.54 15.28
N ALA A 127 6.59 16.92 16.43
CA ALA A 127 5.40 17.16 17.25
C ALA A 127 5.32 18.62 17.77
N GLU A 128 6.47 19.26 18.03
CA GLU A 128 6.53 20.65 18.45
C GLU A 128 6.31 21.65 17.31
N MET A 129 6.73 21.27 16.08
CA MET A 129 6.67 22.14 14.90
C MET A 129 5.33 22.09 14.19
N LEU A 130 4.66 20.92 14.16
CA LEU A 130 3.40 20.74 13.43
C LEU A 130 2.32 21.71 13.92
N SER A 131 1.74 22.47 12.98
CA SER A 131 0.78 23.53 13.29
C SER A 131 -0.62 23.00 13.62
N TYR A 132 -0.94 21.76 13.26
CA TYR A 132 -2.29 21.20 13.39
C TYR A 132 -2.31 19.93 14.24
N ARG A 133 -3.28 19.84 15.16
CA ARG A 133 -3.45 18.67 16.02
C ARG A 133 -3.63 17.37 15.21
N HIS A 134 -4.36 17.42 14.11
CA HIS A 134 -4.59 16.23 13.29
C HIS A 134 -3.30 15.71 12.61
N ASP A 135 -2.33 16.58 12.30
CA ASP A 135 -1.03 16.15 11.80
C ASP A 135 -0.20 15.50 12.93
N VAL A 136 -0.35 15.98 14.17
CA VAL A 136 0.24 15.32 15.35
C VAL A 136 -0.38 13.94 15.58
N ASP A 137 -1.69 13.78 15.39
CA ASP A 137 -2.35 12.47 15.49
C ASP A 137 -1.81 11.49 14.44
N VAL A 138 -1.55 11.95 13.20
CA VAL A 138 -0.88 11.17 12.14
C VAL A 138 0.55 10.79 12.53
N LEU A 139 1.30 11.73 13.12
CA LEU A 139 2.64 11.49 13.64
C LEU A 139 2.64 10.41 14.74
N GLU A 140 1.68 10.47 15.66
CA GLU A 140 1.51 9.45 16.71
C GLU A 140 1.28 8.05 16.10
N ARG A 141 0.48 7.96 15.00
CA ARG A 141 0.28 6.70 14.25
C ARG A 141 1.56 6.20 13.61
N PHE A 142 2.32 7.10 12.95
CA PHE A 142 3.62 6.74 12.39
C PHE A 142 4.59 6.25 13.45
N THR A 143 4.68 6.94 14.59
CA THR A 143 5.58 6.59 15.69
C THR A 143 5.23 5.24 16.32
N ALA A 144 3.92 4.96 16.48
CA ALA A 144 3.45 3.68 17.02
C ALA A 144 3.70 2.51 16.07
N LEU A 145 3.58 2.74 14.76
CA LEU A 145 3.83 1.72 13.73
C LEU A 145 5.33 1.48 13.52
N GLY A 146 6.11 2.56 13.47
CA GLY A 146 7.51 2.58 13.04
C GLY A 146 7.68 2.37 11.54
N PRO A 147 8.88 2.63 11.01
CA PRO A 147 9.27 2.20 9.66
C PRO A 147 9.14 0.69 9.51
N PRO A 148 8.52 0.19 8.44
CA PRO A 148 8.43 -1.25 8.21
C PRO A 148 9.80 -1.83 7.88
N ALA A 149 10.16 -2.98 8.49
CA ALA A 149 11.37 -3.72 8.15
C ALA A 149 11.23 -4.44 6.79
N SER A 150 10.02 -4.88 6.48
CA SER A 150 9.67 -5.46 5.19
C SER A 150 8.21 -5.21 4.84
N MET A 151 7.89 -5.31 3.54
CA MET A 151 6.53 -5.26 3.04
C MET A 151 6.27 -6.37 2.01
N VAL A 152 5.06 -6.90 2.04
CA VAL A 152 4.56 -7.83 1.02
C VAL A 152 3.32 -7.25 0.36
N LEU A 153 3.37 -7.07 -0.94
CA LEU A 153 2.22 -6.76 -1.78
C LEU A 153 1.64 -8.09 -2.29
N LEU A 154 0.66 -8.62 -1.56
CA LEU A 154 0.03 -9.90 -1.87
C LEU A 154 -1.12 -9.69 -2.86
N VAL A 155 -0.88 -10.04 -4.11
CA VAL A 155 -1.74 -9.75 -5.26
C VAL A 155 -2.59 -10.96 -5.62
N ARG A 156 -3.90 -10.80 -5.73
CA ARG A 156 -4.73 -11.80 -6.41
C ARG A 156 -4.62 -11.62 -7.92
N HIS A 157 -4.40 -12.74 -8.64
CA HIS A 157 -4.34 -12.69 -10.10
C HIS A 157 -5.52 -11.92 -10.71
N ALA A 158 -5.26 -11.19 -11.78
CA ALA A 158 -6.24 -10.44 -12.55
C ALA A 158 -7.27 -11.35 -13.25
N LYS A 159 -8.27 -10.79 -13.91
CA LYS A 159 -9.36 -11.54 -14.55
C LYS A 159 -8.83 -12.49 -15.60
N ALA A 160 -8.96 -13.80 -15.38
CA ALA A 160 -8.67 -14.85 -16.35
C ALA A 160 -9.90 -15.13 -17.23
N GLY A 161 -9.70 -15.81 -18.34
CA GLY A 161 -10.76 -16.33 -19.17
C GLY A 161 -11.73 -17.25 -18.41
N SER A 162 -12.90 -17.49 -18.97
CA SER A 162 -13.90 -18.39 -18.36
C SER A 162 -13.35 -19.82 -18.24
N ARG A 163 -13.48 -20.44 -17.07
CA ARG A 163 -13.07 -21.83 -16.83
C ARG A 163 -13.87 -22.80 -17.70
N HIS A 164 -15.15 -22.52 -17.91
CA HIS A 164 -16.04 -23.37 -18.71
C HIS A 164 -15.81 -23.28 -20.24
N GLN A 165 -15.08 -22.23 -20.68
CA GLN A 165 -14.74 -22.00 -22.09
C GLN A 165 -13.27 -22.31 -22.39
N TRP A 166 -12.54 -22.85 -21.40
CA TRP A 166 -11.12 -23.19 -21.53
C TRP A 166 -10.96 -24.71 -21.61
N ASP A 167 -10.54 -25.21 -22.77
CA ASP A 167 -10.43 -26.65 -23.06
C ASP A 167 -9.08 -27.25 -22.56
N GLY A 168 -8.13 -26.41 -22.16
CA GLY A 168 -6.82 -26.85 -21.67
C GLY A 168 -6.77 -27.08 -20.17
N HIS A 169 -5.62 -27.50 -19.69
CA HIS A 169 -5.36 -27.61 -18.26
C HIS A 169 -5.49 -26.25 -17.57
N ASP A 170 -6.18 -26.15 -16.39
CA ASP A 170 -6.50 -24.89 -15.72
C ASP A 170 -5.25 -24.06 -15.35
N MET A 171 -4.12 -24.71 -15.08
CA MET A 171 -2.84 -24.05 -14.83
C MET A 171 -2.37 -23.17 -16.01
N LEU A 172 -2.73 -23.55 -17.24
CA LEU A 172 -2.35 -22.85 -18.47
C LEU A 172 -3.35 -21.78 -18.88
N ARG A 173 -4.48 -21.64 -18.19
CA ARG A 173 -5.53 -20.67 -18.51
C ARG A 173 -5.01 -19.23 -18.35
N PRO A 174 -4.98 -18.42 -19.43
CA PRO A 174 -4.39 -17.10 -19.43
C PRO A 174 -5.35 -16.04 -18.89
N LEU A 175 -4.85 -14.83 -18.70
CA LEU A 175 -5.65 -13.64 -18.48
C LEU A 175 -6.55 -13.34 -19.68
N SER A 176 -7.76 -12.85 -19.41
CA SER A 176 -8.62 -12.23 -20.43
C SER A 176 -8.04 -10.86 -20.84
N GLU A 177 -8.61 -10.25 -21.88
CA GLU A 177 -8.22 -8.87 -22.28
C GLU A 177 -8.40 -7.87 -21.14
N THR A 178 -9.56 -7.91 -20.45
CA THR A 178 -9.79 -7.13 -19.24
C THR A 178 -8.75 -7.42 -18.15
N GLY A 179 -8.31 -8.68 -18.01
CA GLY A 179 -7.28 -9.04 -17.04
C GLY A 179 -5.90 -8.50 -17.40
N ARG A 180 -5.55 -8.46 -18.68
CA ARG A 180 -4.31 -7.83 -19.13
C ARG A 180 -4.29 -6.33 -18.85
N GLU A 181 -5.43 -5.64 -19.02
CA GLU A 181 -5.55 -4.23 -18.65
C GLU A 181 -5.42 -4.04 -17.14
N GLN A 182 -6.10 -4.87 -16.34
CA GLN A 182 -5.93 -4.86 -14.89
C GLN A 182 -4.47 -5.08 -14.46
N ALA A 183 -3.73 -5.96 -15.14
CA ALA A 183 -2.32 -6.21 -14.85
C ALA A 183 -1.44 -4.98 -15.15
N ARG A 184 -1.72 -4.23 -16.22
CA ARG A 184 -1.02 -2.97 -16.53
C ARG A 184 -1.29 -1.89 -15.47
N GLN A 185 -2.54 -1.76 -15.02
CA GLN A 185 -2.92 -0.82 -13.95
C GLN A 185 -2.28 -1.23 -12.62
N LEU A 186 -2.30 -2.52 -12.28
CA LEU A 186 -1.61 -3.06 -11.10
C LEU A 186 -0.12 -2.73 -11.13
N ALA A 187 0.54 -2.89 -12.26
CA ALA A 187 1.97 -2.58 -12.40
C ALA A 187 2.28 -1.10 -12.06
N ARG A 188 1.36 -0.18 -12.39
CA ARG A 188 1.50 1.24 -12.03
C ARG A 188 1.38 1.43 -10.52
N LEU A 189 0.32 0.89 -9.89
CA LEU A 189 0.09 1.00 -8.45
C LEU A 189 1.23 0.37 -7.64
N LEU A 190 1.60 -0.88 -7.97
CA LEU A 190 2.61 -1.63 -7.22
C LEU A 190 4.00 -0.98 -7.31
N ALA A 191 4.31 -0.31 -8.42
CA ALA A 191 5.56 0.42 -8.58
C ALA A 191 5.72 1.59 -7.59
N LEU A 192 4.62 2.15 -7.04
CA LEU A 192 4.69 3.22 -6.02
C LEU A 192 5.31 2.75 -4.70
N PHE A 193 5.31 1.44 -4.46
CA PHE A 193 5.91 0.82 -3.27
C PHE A 193 7.37 0.43 -3.48
N GLY A 194 7.94 0.62 -4.68
CA GLY A 194 9.32 0.32 -4.99
C GLY A 194 9.73 -1.12 -4.71
N PRO A 195 9.06 -2.14 -5.28
CA PRO A 195 9.37 -3.53 -4.98
C PRO A 195 10.75 -3.94 -5.49
N ASP A 196 11.44 -4.71 -4.66
CA ASP A 196 12.77 -5.27 -4.91
C ASP A 196 12.70 -6.69 -5.50
N ARG A 197 11.59 -7.40 -5.27
CA ARG A 197 11.39 -8.80 -5.64
C ARG A 197 9.97 -9.04 -6.13
N ILE A 198 9.86 -9.94 -7.11
CA ILE A 198 8.56 -10.37 -7.64
C ILE A 198 8.53 -11.89 -7.70
N ALA A 199 7.52 -12.48 -7.07
CA ALA A 199 7.29 -13.91 -7.14
C ALA A 199 5.82 -14.22 -7.46
N SER A 200 5.56 -15.40 -7.96
CA SER A 200 4.24 -15.79 -8.42
C SER A 200 3.99 -17.28 -8.20
N ALA A 201 2.79 -17.63 -7.78
CA ALA A 201 2.28 -18.99 -7.92
C ALA A 201 2.33 -19.43 -9.39
N SER A 202 2.49 -20.73 -9.62
CA SER A 202 2.77 -21.33 -10.93
C SER A 202 1.71 -21.11 -12.03
N PRO A 203 0.38 -20.90 -11.77
CA PRO A 203 -0.59 -20.71 -12.84
C PRO A 203 -0.23 -19.54 -13.77
N VAL A 204 -0.37 -19.74 -15.07
CA VAL A 204 -0.06 -18.74 -16.11
C VAL A 204 -0.72 -17.38 -15.82
N ARG A 205 -1.98 -17.37 -15.37
CA ARG A 205 -2.69 -16.13 -14.99
C ARG A 205 -2.04 -15.34 -13.87
N CYS A 206 -1.37 -16.03 -12.92
CA CYS A 206 -0.65 -15.36 -11.84
C CYS A 206 0.62 -14.69 -12.39
N ARG A 207 1.43 -15.44 -13.14
CA ARG A 207 2.65 -14.90 -13.77
C ARG A 207 2.35 -13.74 -14.72
N GLN A 208 1.29 -13.86 -15.54
CA GLN A 208 0.84 -12.80 -16.44
C GLN A 208 0.34 -11.54 -15.70
N THR A 209 -0.14 -11.67 -14.47
CA THR A 209 -0.60 -10.53 -13.67
C THR A 209 0.54 -9.63 -13.25
N VAL A 210 1.70 -10.19 -12.91
CA VAL A 210 2.87 -9.43 -12.44
C VAL A 210 3.90 -9.17 -13.55
N ALA A 211 3.74 -9.79 -14.72
CA ALA A 211 4.66 -9.62 -15.83
C ALA A 211 4.88 -8.15 -16.26
N PRO A 212 3.83 -7.28 -16.37
CA PRO A 212 4.03 -5.88 -16.73
C PRO A 212 4.86 -5.10 -15.69
N LEU A 213 4.75 -5.46 -14.39
CA LEU A 213 5.57 -4.88 -13.34
C LEU A 213 7.01 -5.35 -13.45
N ALA A 214 7.21 -6.66 -13.65
CA ALA A 214 8.54 -7.27 -13.83
C ALA A 214 9.29 -6.63 -14.99
N GLU A 215 8.62 -6.44 -16.13
CA GLU A 215 9.17 -5.76 -17.30
C GLU A 215 9.54 -4.30 -16.99
N LYS A 216 8.62 -3.55 -16.34
CA LYS A 216 8.84 -2.14 -15.95
C LYS A 216 10.06 -1.96 -15.06
N LEU A 217 10.30 -2.89 -14.13
CA LEU A 217 11.37 -2.80 -13.13
C LEU A 217 12.65 -3.55 -13.53
N GLY A 218 12.62 -4.34 -14.61
CA GLY A 218 13.75 -5.20 -15.01
C GLY A 218 14.00 -6.34 -14.01
N LEU A 219 12.99 -6.79 -13.26
CA LEU A 219 13.10 -7.83 -12.26
C LEU A 219 12.62 -9.18 -12.79
N PRO A 220 13.24 -10.31 -12.39
CA PRO A 220 12.72 -11.64 -12.71
C PRO A 220 11.45 -11.93 -11.91
N VAL A 221 10.57 -12.79 -12.45
CA VAL A 221 9.45 -13.39 -11.71
C VAL A 221 9.89 -14.75 -11.20
N LEU A 222 10.08 -14.86 -9.88
CA LEU A 222 10.42 -16.10 -9.20
C LEU A 222 9.19 -17.01 -9.10
N ASP A 223 9.42 -18.33 -9.11
CA ASP A 223 8.33 -19.30 -8.99
C ASP A 223 8.12 -19.70 -7.53
N GLU A 224 6.89 -19.60 -7.03
CA GLU A 224 6.48 -19.94 -5.66
C GLU A 224 5.27 -20.91 -5.68
N PRO A 225 5.50 -22.19 -5.97
CA PRO A 225 4.43 -23.17 -6.10
C PRO A 225 3.55 -23.28 -4.85
N LEU A 226 4.14 -23.22 -3.65
CA LEU A 226 3.42 -23.33 -2.37
C LEU A 226 2.38 -22.23 -2.15
N LEU A 227 2.42 -21.15 -2.92
CA LEU A 227 1.42 -20.10 -2.93
C LEU A 227 0.31 -20.33 -3.98
N GLY A 228 0.30 -21.48 -4.67
CA GLY A 228 -0.78 -21.92 -5.56
C GLY A 228 -1.91 -22.60 -4.80
N GLU A 229 -3.18 -22.47 -5.25
CA GLU A 229 -4.35 -23.06 -4.57
C GLU A 229 -4.23 -24.59 -4.40
N THR A 230 -3.68 -25.29 -5.37
CA THR A 230 -3.56 -26.75 -5.34
C THR A 230 -2.57 -27.19 -4.28
N GLU A 231 -1.38 -26.63 -4.30
CA GLU A 231 -0.28 -26.96 -3.39
C GLU A 231 -0.60 -26.48 -1.98
N PHE A 232 -1.14 -25.27 -1.86
CA PHE A 232 -1.57 -24.69 -0.59
C PHE A 232 -2.68 -25.51 0.08
N ALA A 233 -3.65 -26.01 -0.70
CA ALA A 233 -4.73 -26.86 -0.15
C ALA A 233 -4.24 -28.23 0.32
N GLN A 234 -3.12 -28.72 -0.22
CA GLN A 234 -2.49 -29.98 0.22
C GLN A 234 -1.74 -29.80 1.55
N ASP A 235 -1.07 -28.66 1.72
CA ASP A 235 -0.30 -28.32 2.92
C ASP A 235 -0.36 -26.82 3.22
N PRO A 236 -1.42 -26.34 3.87
CA PRO A 236 -1.56 -24.92 4.22
C PRO A 236 -0.49 -24.43 5.19
N GLU A 237 0.04 -25.32 6.06
CA GLU A 237 1.08 -24.96 7.02
C GLU A 237 2.41 -24.68 6.30
N ALA A 238 2.81 -25.53 5.36
CA ALA A 238 3.98 -25.30 4.54
C ALA A 238 3.83 -24.02 3.69
N GLY A 239 2.67 -23.77 3.09
CA GLY A 239 2.39 -22.54 2.34
C GLY A 239 2.49 -21.29 3.20
N LEU A 240 1.93 -21.32 4.42
CA LEU A 240 2.02 -20.20 5.37
C LEU A 240 3.44 -20.01 5.91
N ALA A 241 4.19 -21.09 6.18
CA ALA A 241 5.58 -21.02 6.57
C ALA A 241 6.43 -20.36 5.47
N ARG A 242 6.23 -20.80 4.22
CA ARG A 242 6.92 -20.20 3.07
C ARG A 242 6.61 -18.73 2.89
N PHE A 243 5.34 -18.34 3.06
CA PHE A 243 4.96 -16.93 3.03
C PHE A 243 5.69 -16.11 4.11
N ARG A 244 5.80 -16.62 5.34
CA ARG A 244 6.52 -15.95 6.43
C ARG A 244 8.01 -15.80 6.15
N GLU A 245 8.64 -16.80 5.52
CA GLU A 245 10.04 -16.69 5.08
C GLU A 245 10.22 -15.53 4.09
N LEU A 246 9.35 -15.44 3.08
CA LEU A 246 9.37 -14.35 2.10
C LEU A 246 9.08 -12.98 2.72
N ALA A 247 8.18 -12.93 3.71
CA ALA A 247 7.86 -11.73 4.43
C ALA A 247 8.97 -11.25 5.38
N ALA A 248 9.83 -12.17 5.84
CA ALA A 248 10.97 -11.85 6.69
C ALA A 248 12.15 -11.23 5.91
N GLU A 249 12.16 -11.33 4.58
CA GLU A 249 13.20 -10.70 3.76
C GLU A 249 13.04 -9.18 3.74
N PRO A 250 14.09 -8.40 4.09
CA PRO A 250 14.01 -6.93 4.09
C PRO A 250 13.62 -6.36 2.72
N GLY A 251 12.99 -5.19 2.71
CA GLY A 251 12.52 -4.51 1.50
C GLY A 251 11.09 -4.88 1.11
N VAL A 252 10.74 -4.74 -0.16
CA VAL A 252 9.37 -4.91 -0.65
C VAL A 252 9.26 -6.05 -1.65
N SER A 253 8.41 -7.03 -1.35
CA SER A 253 8.15 -8.18 -2.21
C SER A 253 6.74 -8.11 -2.81
N VAL A 254 6.59 -8.40 -4.11
CA VAL A 254 5.28 -8.63 -4.75
C VAL A 254 5.08 -10.14 -4.90
N LEU A 255 4.02 -10.66 -4.30
CA LEU A 255 3.66 -12.08 -4.36
C LEU A 255 2.29 -12.23 -5.03
N CYS A 256 2.24 -12.85 -6.22
CA CYS A 256 0.97 -13.10 -6.90
C CYS A 256 0.45 -14.50 -6.59
N SER A 257 -0.79 -14.56 -6.09
CA SER A 257 -1.45 -15.80 -5.71
C SER A 257 -2.91 -15.85 -6.18
N GLN A 258 -3.69 -16.76 -5.61
CA GLN A 258 -5.06 -17.07 -5.98
C GLN A 258 -6.05 -16.77 -4.84
N GLY A 259 -7.35 -16.81 -5.17
CA GLY A 259 -8.40 -16.38 -4.25
C GLY A 259 -8.60 -17.25 -3.04
N GLY A 260 -8.30 -18.54 -3.12
CA GLY A 260 -8.39 -19.46 -1.99
C GLY A 260 -7.22 -19.39 -1.00
N VAL A 261 -6.08 -18.86 -1.44
CA VAL A 261 -4.86 -18.75 -0.61
C VAL A 261 -4.82 -17.46 0.19
N ILE A 262 -5.12 -16.32 -0.46
CA ILE A 262 -4.95 -14.98 0.11
C ILE A 262 -5.75 -14.78 1.40
N PRO A 263 -7.05 -15.11 1.47
CA PRO A 263 -7.80 -14.96 2.71
C PRO A 263 -7.23 -15.77 3.87
N HIS A 264 -6.76 -16.97 3.59
CA HIS A 264 -6.16 -17.84 4.62
C HIS A 264 -4.86 -17.23 5.19
N ILE A 265 -3.97 -16.77 4.31
CA ILE A 265 -2.70 -16.12 4.73
C ILE A 265 -3.00 -14.85 5.54
N VAL A 266 -3.81 -13.94 5.00
CA VAL A 266 -4.08 -12.64 5.65
C VAL A 266 -4.83 -12.85 6.97
N GLY A 267 -5.83 -13.74 7.00
CA GLY A 267 -6.58 -14.06 8.21
C GLY A 267 -5.69 -14.66 9.31
N ALA A 268 -4.82 -15.61 8.96
CA ALA A 268 -3.88 -16.21 9.92
C ALA A 268 -2.89 -15.19 10.49
N LEU A 269 -2.36 -14.30 9.65
CA LEU A 269 -1.42 -13.25 10.08
C LEU A 269 -2.11 -12.18 10.95
N ALA A 270 -3.30 -11.74 10.56
CA ALA A 270 -4.07 -10.76 11.31
C ALA A 270 -4.49 -11.30 12.69
N THR A 271 -4.90 -12.57 12.75
CA THR A 271 -5.21 -13.26 14.03
C THR A 271 -3.99 -13.34 14.93
N ALA A 272 -2.85 -13.77 14.40
CA ALA A 272 -1.61 -13.90 15.16
C ALA A 272 -1.10 -12.56 15.72
N ALA A 273 -1.28 -11.47 14.95
CA ALA A 273 -0.88 -10.12 15.34
C ALA A 273 -1.93 -9.40 16.20
N GLY A 274 -3.15 -9.93 16.33
CA GLY A 274 -4.27 -9.20 16.93
C GLY A 274 -4.59 -7.88 16.20
N LEU A 275 -4.42 -7.86 14.87
CA LEU A 275 -4.48 -6.63 14.10
C LEU A 275 -5.93 -6.12 14.00
N PRO A 276 -6.23 -4.91 14.51
CA PRO A 276 -7.58 -4.35 14.40
C PRO A 276 -7.93 -4.00 12.95
N GLY A 277 -9.20 -4.16 12.59
CA GLY A 277 -9.75 -3.73 11.28
C GLY A 277 -9.58 -4.75 10.14
N VAL A 278 -9.03 -5.92 10.41
CA VAL A 278 -9.08 -7.09 9.52
C VAL A 278 -9.92 -8.15 10.21
N ASP A 279 -11.06 -8.50 9.61
CA ASP A 279 -11.85 -9.65 10.06
C ASP A 279 -11.25 -10.92 9.44
N PRO A 280 -10.67 -11.84 10.24
CA PRO A 280 -10.05 -13.05 9.70
C PRO A 280 -11.01 -13.98 8.96
N ASP A 281 -12.30 -13.93 9.29
CA ASP A 281 -13.33 -14.76 8.69
C ASP A 281 -13.94 -14.14 7.42
N ASP A 282 -13.69 -12.84 7.17
CA ASP A 282 -14.18 -12.11 5.98
C ASP A 282 -13.07 -11.28 5.31
N VAL A 283 -11.98 -11.93 4.94
CA VAL A 283 -10.86 -11.28 4.23
C VAL A 283 -11.20 -11.12 2.76
N PRO A 284 -11.37 -9.88 2.25
CA PRO A 284 -11.68 -9.66 0.86
C PRO A 284 -10.51 -10.04 -0.05
N SER A 285 -10.86 -10.69 -1.17
CA SER A 285 -9.90 -11.07 -2.20
C SER A 285 -10.58 -11.00 -3.57
N ARG A 286 -10.63 -9.82 -4.19
CA ARG A 286 -11.18 -9.61 -5.53
C ARG A 286 -10.08 -9.81 -6.59
N LYS A 287 -10.45 -10.26 -7.81
CA LYS A 287 -9.47 -10.41 -8.91
C LYS A 287 -8.80 -9.08 -9.22
N GLY A 288 -7.48 -9.07 -9.21
CA GLY A 288 -6.69 -7.85 -9.36
C GLY A 288 -6.63 -6.97 -8.11
N SER A 289 -7.04 -7.47 -6.94
CA SER A 289 -6.83 -6.77 -5.66
C SER A 289 -5.43 -7.04 -5.09
N THR A 290 -5.01 -6.18 -4.18
CA THR A 290 -3.74 -6.28 -3.47
C THR A 290 -3.96 -6.03 -1.98
N TRP A 291 -3.35 -6.86 -1.14
CA TRP A 291 -3.08 -6.55 0.25
C TRP A 291 -1.65 -6.04 0.37
N ALA A 292 -1.46 -4.85 0.92
CA ALA A 292 -0.15 -4.33 1.33
C ALA A 292 0.03 -4.65 2.82
N LEU A 293 0.95 -5.56 3.10
CA LEU A 293 1.23 -6.09 4.44
C LEU A 293 2.57 -5.56 4.90
N ALA A 294 2.61 -4.83 6.01
CA ALA A 294 3.82 -4.27 6.58
C ALA A 294 4.23 -5.03 7.84
N PHE A 295 5.51 -5.38 7.94
CA PHE A 295 6.06 -6.19 9.03
C PHE A 295 7.14 -5.40 9.81
N GLY A 296 7.18 -5.64 11.12
CA GLY A 296 8.25 -5.16 11.99
C GLY A 296 9.51 -6.04 11.90
N GLU A 297 10.59 -5.61 12.56
CA GLU A 297 11.85 -6.39 12.66
C GLU A 297 11.64 -7.77 13.29
N ASP A 298 10.64 -7.92 14.16
CA ASP A 298 10.22 -9.18 14.77
C ASP A 298 9.34 -10.06 13.84
N THR A 299 9.23 -9.69 12.57
CA THR A 299 8.38 -10.32 11.56
C THR A 299 6.88 -10.35 11.89
N THR A 300 6.45 -9.57 12.90
CA THR A 300 5.02 -9.43 13.24
C THR A 300 4.36 -8.48 12.25
N LEU A 301 3.15 -8.84 11.80
CA LEU A 301 2.32 -7.96 10.96
C LEU A 301 1.90 -6.72 11.75
N ARG A 302 2.26 -5.53 11.25
CA ARG A 302 1.97 -4.23 11.87
C ARG A 302 0.83 -3.48 11.20
N ALA A 303 0.70 -3.64 9.88
CA ALA A 303 -0.38 -3.03 9.11
C ALA A 303 -0.78 -3.92 7.92
N ALA A 304 -2.05 -3.83 7.52
CA ALA A 304 -2.61 -4.53 6.38
C ALA A 304 -3.63 -3.63 5.68
N ASP A 305 -3.29 -3.19 4.47
CA ASP A 305 -4.11 -2.28 3.68
C ASP A 305 -4.63 -2.98 2.43
N TYR A 306 -5.94 -2.89 2.20
CA TYR A 306 -6.57 -3.54 1.06
C TYR A 306 -6.82 -2.56 -0.08
N TYR A 307 -6.30 -2.89 -1.26
CA TYR A 307 -6.53 -2.20 -2.52
C TYR A 307 -7.41 -3.07 -3.42
N PRO A 308 -8.72 -2.82 -3.51
CA PRO A 308 -9.69 -3.73 -4.14
C PRO A 308 -9.54 -3.81 -5.66
N ARG A 309 -9.16 -2.72 -6.30
CA ARG A 309 -8.78 -2.63 -7.72
C ARG A 309 -7.85 -1.44 -7.95
N PRO A 310 -6.90 -1.56 -8.86
CA PRO A 310 -6.29 -0.38 -9.43
C PRO A 310 -7.33 0.25 -10.37
N THR A 311 -7.95 1.34 -9.93
CA THR A 311 -8.71 2.22 -10.80
C THR A 311 -7.75 3.30 -11.24
N GLY A 312 -7.35 3.27 -12.49
CA GLY A 312 -6.67 4.35 -13.15
C GLY A 312 -7.62 4.99 -14.11
#